data_6e8edb5f90d6d8aa81681707b97a005c
#
_entry.id   6e8edb5f90d6d8aa81681707b97a005c
#
_cell.length_a   1.000
_cell.length_b   1.000
_cell.length_c   1.000
_cell.angle_alpha   90.00
_cell.angle_beta   90.00
_cell.angle_gamma   90.00
#
_symmetry.space_group_name_H-M   'P 1'
#
loop_
_entity.id
_entity.type
_entity.pdbx_description
1 polymer ?
#
loop_
_entity_poly.entity_id
_entity_poly.type
_entity_poly.pdbx_seq_one_letter_code
_entity_poly.pdbx_strand_id
1 'polypeptide(L)'
;FFFLDNWYQEDLGVMAVTAVELPFCLAVSDGVASSNHSQHCSKSVVKAISRLWSHNTKPTADAIHQLVNQTKHSSKRHCAAATLAMIVGELNSDGIIKVTITHVGDSRVYWLPKGATQWQCLTRDHNLLNELIDQQAHEQGRYTEFSDYNREGMAGSLYSITECFALTTDNSYTSSEAPESISRKIEVNSGDCLLVCTDGVHDLVPSHDWQPVSAETDLQKWLIALENQVYDSDGNAYDNATAILVRFD
;
A
#
# COMPACT_ATOMS: atom_id res chain seq x y z
N PHE A 1 -2.20 2.88 9.27
CA PHE A 1 -1.09 3.85 9.48
C PHE A 1 -0.51 4.30 8.16
N PHE A 2 -0.02 5.52 8.11
CA PHE A 2 0.65 6.06 6.93
C PHE A 2 1.89 6.87 7.30
N PHE A 3 2.78 7.04 6.33
CA PHE A 3 3.95 7.89 6.38
C PHE A 3 3.89 8.86 5.22
N LEU A 4 4.00 10.15 5.52
CA LEU A 4 4.02 11.23 4.57
C LEU A 4 5.22 12.12 4.89
N ASP A 5 6.32 11.92 4.21
CA ASP A 5 7.55 12.72 4.23
C ASP A 5 7.85 13.39 5.59
N ASN A 6 8.30 12.60 6.56
CA ASN A 6 8.60 12.99 7.95
C ASN A 6 7.37 13.15 8.88
N TRP A 7 6.18 12.86 8.43
CA TRP A 7 4.99 12.86 9.26
C TRP A 7 4.27 11.52 9.20
N TYR A 8 3.88 10.97 10.36
CA TYR A 8 3.06 9.77 10.41
C TYR A 8 1.90 9.97 11.38
N GLN A 9 0.80 9.35 11.09
CA GLN A 9 -0.38 9.38 11.94
C GLN A 9 -0.98 8.00 12.17
N GLU A 10 -1.56 7.86 13.32
CA GLU A 10 -2.09 6.63 13.88
C GLU A 10 -3.59 6.53 13.72
N ASP A 11 -4.32 7.63 13.59
CA ASP A 11 -5.80 7.66 13.64
C ASP A 11 -6.45 8.69 12.73
N LEU A 12 -7.58 8.25 12.23
CA LEU A 12 -8.86 8.85 11.87
C LEU A 12 -8.89 10.32 11.45
N GLY A 13 -9.37 10.50 10.21
CA GLY A 13 -9.97 11.74 9.78
C GLY A 13 -9.01 12.90 9.53
N VAL A 14 -7.73 12.63 9.29
CA VAL A 14 -6.80 13.68 8.92
C VAL A 14 -6.71 13.78 7.41
N MET A 15 -7.26 14.85 6.92
CA MET A 15 -6.98 15.32 5.58
C MET A 15 -6.01 16.47 5.64
N ALA A 16 -4.79 16.22 5.19
CA ALA A 16 -3.80 17.24 5.01
C ALA A 16 -3.52 17.41 3.52
N VAL A 17 -3.61 18.64 3.03
CA VAL A 17 -3.09 19.01 1.72
C VAL A 17 -1.78 19.73 1.95
N THR A 18 -0.68 19.16 1.50
CA THR A 18 0.65 19.74 1.63
C THR A 18 1.43 19.57 0.34
N ALA A 19 2.29 20.52 0.02
CA ALA A 19 3.27 20.33 -1.03
C ALA A 19 4.39 19.42 -0.53
N VAL A 20 4.80 18.48 -1.37
CA VAL A 20 5.89 17.53 -1.08
C VAL A 20 7.03 17.80 -2.05
N GLU A 21 8.22 18.01 -1.53
CA GLU A 21 9.41 18.24 -2.34
C GLU A 21 10.12 16.93 -2.68
N LEU A 22 10.82 16.92 -3.81
CA LEU A 22 11.66 15.77 -4.20
C LEU A 22 13.03 15.84 -3.48
N PRO A 23 13.59 14.72 -3.00
CA PRO A 23 12.98 13.38 -3.02
C PRO A 23 11.93 13.22 -1.91
N PHE A 24 10.92 12.39 -2.16
CA PHE A 24 9.89 12.08 -1.17
C PHE A 24 9.70 10.57 -0.95
N CYS A 25 9.14 10.22 0.21
CA CYS A 25 8.69 8.86 0.53
C CYS A 25 7.28 8.93 1.14
N LEU A 26 6.35 8.18 0.58
CA LEU A 26 4.98 8.08 1.07
C LEU A 26 4.61 6.61 1.21
N ALA A 27 3.94 6.25 2.28
CA ALA A 27 3.57 4.86 2.54
C ALA A 27 2.29 4.73 3.34
N VAL A 28 1.53 3.67 3.05
CA VAL A 28 0.45 3.17 3.89
C VAL A 28 0.79 1.75 4.36
N SER A 29 0.35 1.38 5.54
CA SER A 29 0.50 0.03 6.09
C SER A 29 -0.76 -0.31 6.85
N ASP A 30 -1.35 -1.44 6.52
CA ASP A 30 -2.53 -1.97 7.16
C ASP A 30 -2.22 -3.18 8.01
N GLY A 31 -3.01 -3.35 9.07
CA GLY A 31 -2.87 -4.48 9.97
C GLY A 31 -3.73 -5.65 9.52
N VAL A 32 -3.12 -6.80 9.23
CA VAL A 32 -3.86 -7.99 8.78
C VAL A 32 -4.89 -8.42 9.82
N ALA A 33 -6.18 -8.38 9.45
CA ALA A 33 -7.31 -8.57 10.37
C ALA A 33 -7.29 -9.93 11.09
N SER A 34 -6.79 -10.98 10.46
CA SER A 34 -6.66 -12.31 11.05
C SER A 34 -5.53 -12.41 12.10
N SER A 35 -4.68 -11.38 12.24
CA SER A 35 -3.57 -11.36 13.19
C SER A 35 -3.90 -10.57 14.45
N ASN A 36 -3.47 -11.08 15.61
CA ASN A 36 -3.69 -10.40 16.88
C ASN A 36 -2.83 -9.13 16.97
N HIS A 37 -3.43 -8.01 17.40
CA HIS A 37 -2.72 -6.75 17.59
C HIS A 37 -2.02 -6.23 16.32
N SER A 38 -2.60 -6.44 15.17
CA SER A 38 -2.06 -6.06 13.84
C SER A 38 -1.68 -4.58 13.74
N GLN A 39 -2.42 -3.70 14.41
CA GLN A 39 -2.11 -2.26 14.50
C GLN A 39 -0.71 -1.97 15.05
N HIS A 40 -0.13 -2.87 15.84
CA HIS A 40 1.24 -2.69 16.32
C HIS A 40 2.28 -3.01 15.25
N CYS A 41 1.97 -3.94 14.35
CA CYS A 41 2.84 -4.25 13.22
C CYS A 41 2.83 -3.12 12.20
N SER A 42 1.65 -2.68 11.76
CA SER A 42 1.52 -1.57 10.81
C SER A 42 2.18 -0.28 11.33
N LYS A 43 1.99 0.03 12.61
CA LYS A 43 2.70 1.15 13.26
C LYS A 43 4.23 0.97 13.26
N SER A 44 4.72 -0.25 13.50
CA SER A 44 6.16 -0.53 13.50
C SER A 44 6.77 -0.42 12.11
N VAL A 45 6.05 -0.87 11.08
CA VAL A 45 6.44 -0.72 9.66
C VAL A 45 6.60 0.76 9.30
N VAL A 46 5.59 1.58 9.57
CA VAL A 46 5.61 3.02 9.27
C VAL A 46 6.73 3.73 10.05
N LYS A 47 6.95 3.39 11.32
CA LYS A 47 8.07 3.94 12.11
C LYS A 47 9.44 3.54 11.57
N ALA A 48 9.58 2.30 11.07
CA ALA A 48 10.82 1.85 10.45
C ALA A 48 11.11 2.66 9.17
N ILE A 49 10.09 2.91 8.33
CA ILE A 49 10.21 3.76 7.13
C ILE A 49 10.65 5.17 7.52
N SER A 50 9.95 5.79 8.47
CA SER A 50 10.28 7.13 8.97
C SER A 50 11.72 7.21 9.46
N ARG A 51 12.18 6.21 10.20
CA ARG A 51 13.56 6.15 10.70
C ARG A 51 14.58 6.02 9.58
N LEU A 52 14.34 5.13 8.61
CA LEU A 52 15.25 4.96 7.46
C LEU A 52 15.33 6.26 6.66
N TRP A 53 14.18 6.85 6.35
CA TRP A 53 14.10 8.08 5.57
C TRP A 53 14.81 9.26 6.25
N SER A 54 14.58 9.46 7.55
CA SER A 54 15.25 10.53 8.33
C SER A 54 16.78 10.38 8.42
N HIS A 55 17.30 9.18 8.17
CA HIS A 55 18.74 8.91 8.10
C HIS A 55 19.25 8.84 6.65
N ASN A 56 18.52 9.38 5.68
CA ASN A 56 18.85 9.32 4.26
C ASN A 56 19.11 7.88 3.74
N THR A 57 18.46 6.90 4.34
CA THR A 57 18.55 5.51 3.94
C THR A 57 17.27 5.17 3.18
N LYS A 58 17.41 4.69 1.94
CA LYS A 58 16.25 4.29 1.14
C LYS A 58 15.53 3.11 1.81
N PRO A 59 14.22 3.22 2.11
CA PRO A 59 13.47 2.13 2.68
C PRO A 59 13.33 0.98 1.67
N THR A 60 13.78 -0.20 2.07
CA THR A 60 13.54 -1.47 1.36
C THR A 60 12.80 -2.42 2.28
N ALA A 61 12.15 -3.45 1.74
CA ALA A 61 11.46 -4.46 2.56
C ALA A 61 12.41 -5.10 3.57
N ASP A 62 13.63 -5.46 3.16
CA ASP A 62 14.66 -6.02 4.05
C ASP A 62 15.04 -5.06 5.19
N ALA A 63 15.32 -3.80 4.87
CA ALA A 63 15.71 -2.81 5.88
C ALA A 63 14.57 -2.52 6.87
N ILE A 64 13.34 -2.45 6.37
CA ILE A 64 12.13 -2.30 7.19
C ILE A 64 11.97 -3.51 8.10
N HIS A 65 12.05 -4.73 7.54
CA HIS A 65 11.94 -5.98 8.28
C HIS A 65 12.98 -6.08 9.40
N GLN A 66 14.24 -5.75 9.10
CA GLN A 66 15.30 -5.73 10.11
C GLN A 66 14.99 -4.77 11.26
N LEU A 67 14.54 -3.54 10.97
CA LEU A 67 14.21 -2.57 12.01
C LEU A 67 12.98 -2.97 12.82
N VAL A 68 11.96 -3.51 12.19
CA VAL A 68 10.75 -4.01 12.84
C VAL A 68 11.09 -5.11 13.83
N ASN A 69 11.97 -6.04 13.46
CA ASN A 69 12.36 -7.18 14.30
C ASN A 69 13.52 -6.92 15.26
N GLN A 70 14.27 -5.81 15.13
CA GLN A 70 15.25 -5.38 16.13
C GLN A 70 14.60 -4.91 17.44
N THR A 71 13.33 -4.49 17.41
CA THR A 71 12.62 -4.03 18.58
C THR A 71 12.03 -5.21 19.33
N LYS A 72 12.38 -5.38 20.62
CA LYS A 72 11.75 -6.42 21.43
C LYS A 72 10.27 -6.14 21.61
N HIS A 73 9.46 -7.02 21.08
CA HIS A 73 8.01 -6.96 21.22
C HIS A 73 7.54 -7.79 22.42
N SER A 74 6.42 -7.42 23.05
CA SER A 74 5.83 -8.24 24.10
C SER A 74 5.27 -9.53 23.49
N SER A 75 5.23 -10.61 24.27
CA SER A 75 4.63 -11.88 23.84
C SER A 75 3.19 -11.77 23.36
N LYS A 76 2.46 -10.72 23.78
CA LYS A 76 1.09 -10.44 23.33
C LYS A 76 1.01 -9.98 21.87
N ARG A 77 2.12 -9.50 21.30
CA ARG A 77 2.19 -9.00 19.91
C ARG A 77 2.79 -10.02 18.94
N HIS A 78 3.01 -11.23 19.42
CA HIS A 78 3.50 -12.31 18.59
C HIS A 78 2.53 -12.60 17.44
N CYS A 79 3.07 -12.76 16.23
CA CYS A 79 2.31 -12.96 14.99
C CYS A 79 1.43 -11.77 14.57
N ALA A 80 1.61 -10.58 15.14
CA ALA A 80 0.99 -9.39 14.56
C ALA A 80 1.57 -9.14 13.16
N ALA A 81 0.69 -8.96 12.19
CA ALA A 81 1.08 -8.86 10.79
C ALA A 81 0.55 -7.58 10.14
N ALA A 82 1.24 -7.08 9.12
CA ALA A 82 0.86 -5.88 8.39
C ALA A 82 1.33 -5.90 6.93
N THR A 83 0.60 -5.19 6.10
CA THR A 83 0.90 -4.94 4.69
C THR A 83 1.75 -3.69 4.50
N LEU A 84 2.13 -3.39 3.28
CA LEU A 84 2.80 -2.16 2.88
C LEU A 84 2.48 -1.81 1.43
N ALA A 85 2.10 -0.56 1.17
CA ALA A 85 2.26 0.06 -0.13
C ALA A 85 3.05 1.36 0.04
N MET A 86 4.13 1.53 -0.72
CA MET A 86 5.07 2.64 -0.59
C MET A 86 5.52 3.15 -1.94
N ILE A 87 5.63 4.46 -2.05
CA ILE A 87 6.23 5.14 -3.20
C ILE A 87 7.39 6.03 -2.76
N VAL A 88 8.47 6.00 -3.52
CA VAL A 88 9.64 6.89 -3.35
C VAL A 88 9.85 7.62 -4.67
N GLY A 89 9.71 8.94 -4.64
CA GLY A 89 9.91 9.82 -5.79
C GLY A 89 11.29 10.48 -5.76
N GLU A 90 12.01 10.42 -6.87
CA GLU A 90 13.36 10.97 -7.02
C GLU A 90 13.48 11.66 -8.39
N LEU A 91 14.23 12.76 -8.46
CA LEU A 91 14.58 13.39 -9.73
C LEU A 91 15.82 12.67 -10.28
N ASN A 92 15.77 12.23 -11.55
CA ASN A 92 16.95 11.68 -12.19
C ASN A 92 17.86 12.79 -12.77
N SER A 93 19.01 12.39 -13.34
CA SER A 93 19.96 13.32 -13.96
C SER A 93 19.38 14.12 -15.13
N ASP A 94 18.33 13.63 -15.76
CA ASP A 94 17.71 14.21 -16.95
C ASP A 94 16.52 15.10 -16.60
N GLY A 95 16.26 15.31 -15.29
CA GLY A 95 15.14 16.12 -14.79
C GLY A 95 13.79 15.40 -14.85
N ILE A 96 13.78 14.07 -15.01
CA ILE A 96 12.56 13.26 -15.03
C ILE A 96 12.30 12.72 -13.62
N ILE A 97 11.06 12.81 -13.16
CA ILE A 97 10.66 12.24 -11.88
C ILE A 97 10.49 10.73 -12.04
N LYS A 98 11.28 9.96 -11.30
CA LYS A 98 11.15 8.51 -11.20
C LYS A 98 10.53 8.13 -9.87
N VAL A 99 9.48 7.33 -9.93
CA VAL A 99 8.83 6.79 -8.73
C VAL A 99 9.11 5.30 -8.64
N THR A 100 9.71 4.91 -7.53
CA THR A 100 9.86 3.50 -7.14
C THR A 100 8.67 3.13 -6.26
N ILE A 101 7.91 2.13 -6.69
CA ILE A 101 6.80 1.54 -5.96
C ILE A 101 7.31 0.28 -5.29
N THR A 102 7.02 0.08 -4.02
CA THR A 102 7.31 -1.17 -3.29
C THR A 102 6.06 -1.56 -2.52
N HIS A 103 5.62 -2.82 -2.63
CA HIS A 103 4.49 -3.31 -1.86
C HIS A 103 4.70 -4.73 -1.32
N VAL A 104 3.97 -5.02 -0.23
CA VAL A 104 3.85 -6.32 0.43
C VAL A 104 2.40 -6.47 0.90
N GLY A 105 1.77 -7.58 0.58
CA GLY A 105 0.36 -7.82 0.91
C GLY A 105 -0.59 -7.35 -0.19
N ASP A 106 -1.71 -6.75 0.18
CA ASP A 106 -2.82 -6.33 -0.67
C ASP A 106 -3.10 -4.82 -0.65
N SER A 107 -2.33 -4.03 0.11
CA SER A 107 -2.33 -2.56 -0.05
C SER A 107 -1.81 -2.20 -1.44
N ARG A 108 -2.43 -1.22 -2.10
CA ARG A 108 -2.22 -0.98 -3.54
C ARG A 108 -1.74 0.42 -3.87
N VAL A 109 -1.12 0.54 -5.05
CA VAL A 109 -0.78 1.80 -5.70
C VAL A 109 -1.48 1.87 -7.04
N TYR A 110 -2.19 2.98 -7.27
CA TYR A 110 -2.85 3.27 -8.53
C TYR A 110 -2.25 4.50 -9.19
N TRP A 111 -2.27 4.52 -10.49
CA TRP A 111 -1.78 5.61 -11.34
C TRP A 111 -2.88 6.12 -12.26
N LEU A 112 -3.02 7.41 -12.32
CA LEU A 112 -3.84 8.10 -13.30
C LEU A 112 -2.91 9.00 -14.14
N PRO A 113 -2.58 8.59 -15.38
CA PRO A 113 -1.86 9.45 -16.30
C PRO A 113 -2.64 10.74 -16.58
N LYS A 114 -1.94 11.85 -16.83
CA LYS A 114 -2.55 13.11 -17.21
C LYS A 114 -3.57 12.94 -18.35
N GLY A 115 -4.80 13.38 -18.10
CA GLY A 115 -5.89 13.30 -19.07
C GLY A 115 -6.53 11.92 -19.22
N ALA A 116 -6.05 10.90 -18.52
CA ALA A 116 -6.74 9.62 -18.44
C ALA A 116 -8.02 9.73 -17.61
N THR A 117 -8.98 8.86 -17.91
CA THR A 117 -10.26 8.80 -17.20
C THR A 117 -10.37 7.62 -16.27
N GLN A 118 -9.42 6.69 -16.32
CA GLN A 118 -9.42 5.48 -15.51
C GLN A 118 -8.09 5.29 -14.79
N TRP A 119 -8.20 4.92 -13.53
CA TRP A 119 -7.07 4.57 -12.69
C TRP A 119 -6.52 3.19 -13.05
N GLN A 120 -5.21 3.06 -13.10
CA GLN A 120 -4.49 1.82 -13.40
C GLN A 120 -3.86 1.29 -12.11
N CYS A 121 -4.21 0.07 -11.70
CA CYS A 121 -3.53 -0.57 -10.57
C CYS A 121 -2.10 -0.95 -10.99
N LEU A 122 -1.11 -0.52 -10.22
CA LEU A 122 0.32 -0.78 -10.48
C LEU A 122 0.88 -1.92 -9.63
N THR A 123 0.15 -2.36 -8.61
CA THR A 123 0.53 -3.44 -7.71
C THR A 123 -0.30 -4.69 -8.02
N ARG A 124 0.18 -5.83 -7.57
CA ARG A 124 -0.51 -7.11 -7.65
C ARG A 124 -0.46 -7.77 -6.28
N ASP A 125 -1.62 -8.03 -5.71
CA ASP A 125 -1.74 -8.52 -4.34
C ASP A 125 -0.97 -9.84 -4.13
N HIS A 126 -0.31 -9.93 -2.99
CA HIS A 126 0.21 -11.20 -2.48
C HIS A 126 -0.92 -11.95 -1.78
N ASN A 127 -1.65 -12.74 -2.54
CA ASN A 127 -2.74 -13.58 -2.02
C ASN A 127 -2.73 -14.95 -2.68
N LEU A 128 -3.40 -15.90 -2.03
CA LEU A 128 -3.45 -17.28 -2.49
C LEU A 128 -3.98 -17.42 -3.93
N LEU A 129 -4.95 -16.58 -4.33
CA LEU A 129 -5.47 -16.59 -5.70
C LEU A 129 -4.36 -16.30 -6.72
N ASN A 130 -3.57 -15.26 -6.49
CA ASN A 130 -2.49 -14.88 -7.39
C ASN A 130 -1.39 -15.94 -7.45
N GLU A 131 -1.08 -16.58 -6.32
CA GLU A 131 -0.13 -17.71 -6.31
C GLU A 131 -0.63 -18.90 -7.13
N LEU A 132 -1.92 -19.25 -7.00
CA LEU A 132 -2.52 -20.31 -7.79
C LEU A 132 -2.55 -19.97 -9.30
N ILE A 133 -2.82 -18.71 -9.65
CA ILE A 133 -2.75 -18.24 -11.04
C ILE A 133 -1.33 -18.38 -11.58
N ASP A 134 -0.31 -18.00 -10.81
CA ASP A 134 1.08 -18.08 -11.23
C ASP A 134 1.54 -19.53 -11.36
N GLN A 135 1.14 -20.39 -10.43
CA GLN A 135 1.41 -21.82 -10.53
C GLN A 135 0.77 -22.40 -11.81
N GLN A 136 -0.50 -22.08 -12.05
CA GLN A 136 -1.20 -22.56 -13.25
C GLN A 136 -0.58 -22.01 -14.54
N ALA A 137 -0.18 -20.74 -14.55
CA ALA A 137 0.51 -20.11 -15.68
C ALA A 137 1.85 -20.80 -15.97
N HIS A 138 2.62 -21.10 -14.92
CA HIS A 138 3.89 -21.83 -15.03
C HIS A 138 3.68 -23.24 -15.60
N GLU A 139 2.68 -23.99 -15.12
CA GLU A 139 2.36 -25.34 -15.59
C GLU A 139 1.83 -25.37 -17.02
N GLN A 140 1.03 -24.37 -17.42
CA GLN A 140 0.39 -24.31 -18.75
C GLN A 140 1.14 -23.47 -19.76
N GLY A 141 2.20 -22.78 -19.35
CA GLY A 141 3.00 -21.89 -20.22
C GLY A 141 2.23 -20.63 -20.68
N ARG A 142 1.16 -20.25 -19.99
CA ARG A 142 0.36 -19.05 -20.29
C ARG A 142 -0.14 -18.41 -19.01
N TYR A 143 -0.17 -17.09 -18.98
CA TYR A 143 -0.84 -16.32 -17.93
C TYR A 143 -2.31 -16.18 -18.26
N THR A 144 -3.15 -16.44 -17.25
CA THR A 144 -4.55 -16.05 -17.27
C THR A 144 -4.61 -14.64 -16.68
N GLU A 145 -5.26 -13.71 -17.37
CA GLU A 145 -5.39 -12.36 -16.84
C GLU A 145 -6.27 -12.36 -15.58
N PHE A 146 -5.94 -11.52 -14.63
CA PHE A 146 -6.67 -11.40 -13.35
C PHE A 146 -8.16 -11.07 -13.55
N SER A 147 -8.48 -10.35 -14.63
CA SER A 147 -9.85 -10.06 -15.08
C SER A 147 -10.69 -11.30 -15.41
N ASP A 148 -10.05 -12.44 -15.69
CA ASP A 148 -10.76 -13.68 -16.01
C ASP A 148 -11.35 -14.37 -14.78
N TYR A 149 -10.96 -13.91 -13.58
CA TYR A 149 -11.48 -14.43 -12.32
C TYR A 149 -12.58 -13.50 -11.79
N ASN A 150 -13.81 -13.96 -11.85
CA ASN A 150 -14.93 -13.24 -11.25
C ASN A 150 -14.89 -13.36 -9.73
N ARG A 151 -14.71 -12.23 -9.04
CA ARG A 151 -14.70 -12.17 -7.57
C ARG A 151 -16.00 -12.65 -6.92
N GLU A 152 -17.14 -12.47 -7.57
CA GLU A 152 -18.47 -12.76 -7.04
C GLU A 152 -18.78 -14.25 -6.83
N GLY A 153 -17.89 -15.13 -6.86
CA GLY A 153 -18.16 -16.56 -6.62
C GLY A 153 -17.02 -17.29 -5.96
N MET A 154 -15.94 -16.57 -5.65
CA MET A 154 -14.75 -17.17 -5.08
C MET A 154 -14.82 -17.24 -3.56
N ALA A 155 -14.33 -18.36 -2.99
CA ALA A 155 -14.23 -18.51 -1.56
C ALA A 155 -13.30 -17.42 -0.98
N GLY A 156 -13.71 -16.75 0.09
CA GLY A 156 -12.94 -15.67 0.73
C GLY A 156 -11.51 -16.07 1.11
N SER A 157 -11.26 -17.38 1.33
CA SER A 157 -9.92 -17.93 1.58
C SER A 157 -8.92 -17.71 0.43
N LEU A 158 -9.38 -17.51 -0.81
CA LEU A 158 -8.50 -17.22 -1.95
C LEU A 158 -7.89 -15.81 -1.89
N TYR A 159 -8.48 -14.92 -1.14
CA TYR A 159 -7.96 -13.57 -0.91
C TYR A 159 -7.09 -13.47 0.35
N SER A 160 -6.83 -14.61 1.03
CA SER A 160 -5.92 -14.62 2.18
C SER A 160 -4.53 -14.16 1.76
N ILE A 161 -4.00 -13.20 2.52
CA ILE A 161 -2.66 -12.64 2.30
C ILE A 161 -1.62 -13.72 2.53
N THR A 162 -0.67 -13.85 1.60
CA THR A 162 0.41 -14.83 1.65
C THR A 162 1.74 -14.20 2.05
N GLU A 163 1.93 -12.90 1.82
CA GLU A 163 3.11 -12.14 2.19
C GLU A 163 2.76 -10.93 3.06
N CYS A 164 3.41 -10.80 4.21
CA CYS A 164 3.23 -9.68 5.14
C CYS A 164 4.45 -9.49 6.04
N PHE A 165 4.61 -8.29 6.58
CA PHE A 165 5.53 -8.09 7.71
C PHE A 165 4.92 -8.73 8.96
N ALA A 166 5.71 -9.47 9.71
CA ALA A 166 5.29 -10.09 10.96
C ALA A 166 6.20 -9.70 12.13
N LEU A 167 5.59 -9.41 13.29
CA LEU A 167 6.34 -9.24 14.54
C LEU A 167 6.64 -10.59 15.14
N THR A 168 7.92 -10.84 15.41
CA THR A 168 8.38 -12.04 16.10
C THR A 168 8.84 -11.68 17.50
N THR A 169 8.54 -12.53 18.48
CA THR A 169 8.92 -12.30 19.89
C THR A 169 10.05 -13.16 20.38
N ASP A 170 10.39 -14.22 19.65
CA ASP A 170 11.35 -15.23 20.09
C ASP A 170 12.35 -15.54 18.99
N ASN A 171 13.62 -15.72 19.40
CA ASN A 171 14.71 -16.05 18.50
C ASN A 171 14.57 -17.44 17.84
N SER A 172 13.61 -18.25 18.28
CA SER A 172 13.39 -19.61 17.78
C SER A 172 12.46 -19.71 16.56
N TYR A 173 11.70 -18.65 16.27
CA TYR A 173 10.75 -18.58 15.15
C TYR A 173 10.90 -17.28 14.35
N THR A 174 12.10 -16.72 14.30
CA THR A 174 12.33 -15.63 13.35
C THR A 174 12.17 -16.22 11.95
N SER A 175 11.16 -15.77 11.22
CA SER A 175 11.31 -15.68 9.78
C SER A 175 12.59 -14.89 9.58
N SER A 176 13.69 -15.58 9.31
CA SER A 176 15.00 -14.96 9.09
C SER A 176 14.99 -14.11 7.81
N GLU A 177 13.94 -14.21 7.06
CA GLU A 177 13.76 -13.61 5.75
C GLU A 177 12.69 -12.51 5.80
N ALA A 178 12.99 -11.43 5.12
CA ALA A 178 12.00 -10.39 4.87
C ALA A 178 10.88 -10.95 3.98
N PRO A 179 9.65 -10.40 4.06
CA PRO A 179 8.61 -10.79 3.14
C PRO A 179 9.03 -10.53 1.71
N GLU A 180 8.58 -11.38 0.79
CA GLU A 180 8.75 -11.12 -0.63
C GLU A 180 8.06 -9.79 -0.97
N SER A 181 8.79 -8.91 -1.62
CA SER A 181 8.28 -7.61 -2.01
C SER A 181 8.38 -7.42 -3.51
N ILE A 182 7.32 -6.88 -4.10
CA ILE A 182 7.37 -6.48 -5.50
C ILE A 182 7.77 -5.03 -5.58
N SER A 183 8.79 -4.75 -6.40
CA SER A 183 9.23 -3.38 -6.67
C SER A 183 9.13 -3.06 -8.16
N ARG A 184 8.48 -1.93 -8.47
CA ARG A 184 8.29 -1.41 -9.83
C ARG A 184 8.75 0.03 -9.90
N LYS A 185 9.32 0.42 -11.05
CA LYS A 185 9.67 1.82 -11.32
C LYS A 185 8.85 2.34 -12.47
N ILE A 186 8.36 3.57 -12.32
CA ILE A 186 7.67 4.32 -13.37
C ILE A 186 8.29 5.71 -13.49
N GLU A 187 8.10 6.33 -14.65
CA GLU A 187 8.34 7.75 -14.86
C GLU A 187 7.00 8.47 -14.81
N VAL A 188 6.96 9.59 -14.13
CA VAL A 188 5.74 10.41 -14.00
C VAL A 188 5.98 11.80 -14.55
N ASN A 189 4.93 12.38 -15.10
CA ASN A 189 4.94 13.70 -15.69
C ASN A 189 4.03 14.66 -14.93
N SER A 190 4.22 15.96 -15.14
CA SER A 190 3.30 16.97 -14.61
C SER A 190 1.86 16.71 -15.05
N GLY A 191 0.95 16.65 -14.08
CA GLY A 191 -0.46 16.31 -14.23
C GLY A 191 -0.80 14.84 -13.99
N ASP A 192 0.19 13.96 -13.85
CA ASP A 192 -0.05 12.58 -13.41
C ASP A 192 -0.45 12.54 -11.92
N CYS A 193 -1.21 11.51 -11.54
CA CYS A 193 -1.58 11.29 -10.15
C CYS A 193 -1.25 9.86 -9.71
N LEU A 194 -0.88 9.71 -8.44
CA LEU A 194 -0.77 8.42 -7.77
C LEU A 194 -1.68 8.38 -6.54
N LEU A 195 -2.35 7.27 -6.34
CA LEU A 195 -3.10 6.96 -5.12
C LEU A 195 -2.47 5.72 -4.47
N VAL A 196 -2.07 5.85 -3.21
CA VAL A 196 -1.58 4.75 -2.39
C VAL A 196 -2.63 4.47 -1.33
N CYS A 197 -3.15 3.24 -1.25
CA CYS A 197 -4.26 2.96 -0.34
C CYS A 197 -4.23 1.53 0.22
N THR A 198 -4.91 1.35 1.35
CA THR A 198 -5.21 0.05 1.96
C THR A 198 -6.46 -0.57 1.32
N ASP A 199 -6.70 -1.85 1.61
CA ASP A 199 -7.82 -2.65 1.09
C ASP A 199 -9.19 -2.06 1.45
N GLY A 200 -9.35 -1.47 2.64
CA GLY A 200 -10.58 -0.79 3.03
C GLY A 200 -11.06 0.32 2.08
N VAL A 201 -10.19 0.78 1.16
CA VAL A 201 -10.58 1.72 0.10
C VAL A 201 -11.05 0.97 -1.16
N HIS A 202 -10.23 0.05 -1.67
CA HIS A 202 -10.46 -0.53 -3.00
C HIS A 202 -11.36 -1.78 -3.00
N ASP A 203 -11.61 -2.38 -1.84
CA ASP A 203 -12.49 -3.54 -1.74
C ASP A 203 -13.97 -3.14 -1.83
N LEU A 204 -14.31 -1.96 -1.35
CA LEU A 204 -15.66 -1.44 -1.41
C LEU A 204 -15.94 -0.61 -2.67
N VAL A 205 -14.96 0.18 -3.09
CA VAL A 205 -15.11 1.08 -4.23
C VAL A 205 -14.12 0.68 -5.32
N PRO A 206 -14.55 -0.07 -6.33
CA PRO A 206 -13.68 -0.44 -7.44
C PRO A 206 -13.08 0.78 -8.15
N SER A 207 -11.81 0.71 -8.53
CA SER A 207 -11.09 1.85 -9.11
C SER A 207 -11.69 2.40 -10.42
N HIS A 208 -12.50 1.62 -11.11
CA HIS A 208 -13.21 2.09 -12.30
C HIS A 208 -14.38 3.05 -11.99
N ASP A 209 -14.84 3.09 -10.74
CA ASP A 209 -15.88 4.03 -10.27
C ASP A 209 -15.27 5.33 -9.70
N TRP A 210 -13.94 5.38 -9.53
CA TRP A 210 -13.29 6.58 -9.02
C TRP A 210 -13.25 7.68 -10.07
N GLN A 211 -13.61 8.89 -9.64
CA GLN A 211 -13.54 10.05 -10.51
C GLN A 211 -12.10 10.33 -10.95
N PRO A 212 -11.90 10.78 -12.20
CA PRO A 212 -10.57 11.22 -12.61
C PRO A 212 -10.16 12.51 -11.89
N VAL A 213 -8.84 12.73 -11.81
CA VAL A 213 -8.23 13.93 -11.25
C VAL A 213 -7.66 14.78 -12.38
N SER A 214 -7.98 16.06 -12.40
CA SER A 214 -7.42 17.04 -13.33
C SER A 214 -6.62 18.12 -12.57
N ALA A 215 -6.03 19.07 -13.30
CA ALA A 215 -5.32 20.20 -12.69
C ALA A 215 -6.25 21.08 -11.83
N GLU A 216 -7.53 21.18 -12.20
CA GLU A 216 -8.54 21.97 -11.50
C GLU A 216 -9.21 21.22 -10.34
N THR A 217 -8.91 19.91 -10.19
CA THR A 217 -9.50 19.10 -9.13
C THR A 217 -8.95 19.52 -7.75
N ASP A 218 -9.88 19.85 -6.86
CA ASP A 218 -9.58 20.01 -5.43
C ASP A 218 -9.34 18.63 -4.82
N LEU A 219 -8.07 18.29 -4.52
CA LEU A 219 -7.66 16.97 -4.04
C LEU A 219 -8.31 16.62 -2.71
N GLN A 220 -8.52 17.61 -1.84
CA GLN A 220 -9.16 17.37 -0.55
C GLN A 220 -10.63 16.96 -0.73
N LYS A 221 -11.36 17.68 -1.59
CA LYS A 221 -12.76 17.33 -1.89
C LYS A 221 -12.86 15.98 -2.59
N TRP A 222 -11.90 15.65 -3.44
CA TRP A 222 -11.84 14.35 -4.10
C TRP A 222 -11.66 13.21 -3.09
N LEU A 223 -10.73 13.36 -2.13
CA LEU A 223 -10.53 12.39 -1.06
C LEU A 223 -11.76 12.27 -0.15
N ILE A 224 -12.42 13.39 0.21
CA ILE A 224 -13.68 13.35 0.97
C ILE A 224 -14.77 12.60 0.20
N ALA A 225 -14.86 12.81 -1.10
CA ALA A 225 -15.84 12.11 -1.94
C ALA A 225 -15.55 10.59 -2.01
N LEU A 226 -14.28 10.20 -2.05
CA LEU A 226 -13.86 8.79 -1.96
C LEU A 226 -14.17 8.21 -0.58
N GLU A 227 -13.82 8.92 0.49
CA GLU A 227 -14.10 8.52 1.87
C GLU A 227 -15.61 8.27 2.09
N ASN A 228 -16.47 9.15 1.58
CA ASN A 228 -17.92 8.97 1.72
C ASN A 228 -18.46 7.72 1.01
N GLN A 229 -17.72 7.13 0.09
CA GLN A 229 -18.09 5.91 -0.61
C GLN A 229 -17.70 4.63 0.16
N VAL A 230 -16.75 4.73 1.11
CA VAL A 230 -16.34 3.57 1.92
C VAL A 230 -17.22 3.36 3.16
N TYR A 231 -18.22 4.21 3.37
CA TYR A 231 -19.23 4.03 4.42
C TYR A 231 -20.51 3.45 3.85
N ASP A 232 -21.17 2.59 4.63
CA ASP A 232 -22.50 2.09 4.31
C ASP A 232 -23.59 3.16 4.56
N SER A 233 -24.86 2.84 4.25
CA SER A 233 -26.00 3.72 4.47
C SER A 233 -26.22 4.12 5.92
N ASP A 234 -25.69 3.34 6.87
CA ASP A 234 -25.80 3.58 8.30
C ASP A 234 -24.58 4.33 8.87
N GLY A 235 -23.61 4.67 8.00
CA GLY A 235 -22.40 5.39 8.35
C GLY A 235 -21.32 4.54 9.01
N ASN A 236 -21.38 3.21 8.84
CA ASN A 236 -20.34 2.32 9.32
C ASN A 236 -19.33 2.08 8.21
N ALA A 237 -18.05 2.15 8.53
CA ALA A 237 -16.99 1.67 7.63
C ALA A 237 -16.94 0.14 7.65
N TYR A 238 -16.74 -0.45 6.48
CA TYR A 238 -16.54 -1.90 6.38
C TYR A 238 -15.21 -2.33 6.99
N ASP A 239 -14.18 -1.53 6.76
CA ASP A 239 -12.84 -1.71 7.32
C ASP A 239 -12.14 -0.36 7.52
N ASN A 240 -10.98 -0.36 8.16
CA ASN A 240 -10.14 0.82 8.27
C ASN A 240 -9.59 1.20 6.88
N ALA A 241 -9.90 2.41 6.43
CA ALA A 241 -9.47 2.91 5.13
C ALA A 241 -8.40 3.99 5.27
N THR A 242 -7.29 3.85 4.55
CA THR A 242 -6.23 4.85 4.47
C THR A 242 -5.86 5.10 3.01
N ALA A 243 -5.81 6.36 2.61
CA ALA A 243 -5.41 6.75 1.26
C ALA A 243 -4.48 7.98 1.27
N ILE A 244 -3.49 7.99 0.38
CA ILE A 244 -2.63 9.13 0.09
C ILE A 244 -2.72 9.41 -1.40
N LEU A 245 -3.20 10.60 -1.76
CA LEU A 245 -3.29 11.07 -3.15
C LEU A 245 -2.19 12.09 -3.43
N VAL A 246 -1.43 11.85 -4.49
CA VAL A 246 -0.36 12.75 -4.96
C VAL A 246 -0.67 13.17 -6.38
N ARG A 247 -0.59 14.48 -6.68
CA ARG A 247 -0.56 15.03 -8.04
C ARG A 247 0.79 15.66 -8.27
N PHE A 248 1.36 15.36 -9.42
CA PHE A 248 2.63 15.93 -9.88
C PHE A 248 2.34 17.20 -10.67
N ASP A 249 2.77 18.37 -10.15
CA ASP A 249 2.54 19.68 -10.77
C ASP A 249 3.80 20.20 -11.48
#